data_1b0772bc90f4e6a21e480927c98f9b42
#
_entry.id   1b0772bc90f4e6a21e480927c98f9b42
#
_cell.length_a   1.000
_cell.length_b   1.000
_cell.length_c   1.000
_cell.angle_alpha   90.00
_cell.angle_beta   90.00
_cell.angle_gamma   90.00
#
_symmetry.space_group_name_H-M   'P 1'
#
loop_
_entity.id
_entity.type
_entity.pdbx_description
1 polymer ?
#
loop_
_entity_poly.entity_id
_entity_poly.type
_entity_poly.pdbx_seq_one_letter_code
_entity_poly.pdbx_strand_id
1 'polypeptide(L)'
;MNANQLPEPPRDDPTTDNTNGPALFDLGRIVATPGALALLEKHGIHPFSLLRRHVRGDWGDMAPSDRTANANAVKDGGRVFSSYLVNNDKVWVITEAVNEDGVRYSTTILQPQDY
;
A
#
# COMPACT_ATOMS: atom_id res chain seq x y z
N MET A 1 0.17 29.68 6.47
CA MET A 1 -0.10 29.03 6.45
C MET A 1 -0.03 28.57 6.86
N ASN A 2 -0.11 28.31 6.90
CA ASN A 2 -0.41 27.56 7.07
C ASN A 2 -0.07 26.89 7.41
N ALA A 3 0.20 26.76 7.63
CA ALA A 3 0.19 25.97 7.78
C ALA A 3 0.25 25.29 8.06
N ASN A 4 0.16 25.28 8.19
CA ASN A 4 -0.13 24.54 8.16
C ASN A 4 -0.07 24.14 7.82
N GLN A 5 0.13 24.33 7.65
CA GLN A 5 -0.13 23.87 7.04
C GLN A 5 0.35 23.63 6.46
N LEU A 6 0.65 23.57 6.38
CA LEU A 6 0.64 23.10 5.61
C LEU A 6 0.63 22.78 4.99
N PRO A 7 0.84 22.77 4.69
CA PRO A 7 0.51 22.26 3.95
C PRO A 7 0.48 21.60 3.63
N GLU A 8 0.06 21.32 3.42
CA GLU A 8 -0.40 20.52 2.94
C GLU A 8 -0.28 20.26 2.24
N PRO A 9 -0.15 19.96 1.81
CA PRO A 9 -0.09 19.73 0.79
C PRO A 9 -0.55 19.64 0.15
N PRO A 10 -0.76 19.43 -0.39
CA PRO A 10 -1.57 19.30 -1.02
C PRO A 10 -2.18 18.49 -1.04
N ARG A 11 -2.67 18.24 -1.05
CA ARG A 11 -3.24 17.44 -1.10
C ARG A 11 -3.53 17.25 -2.10
N ASP A 12 -3.43 16.84 -2.52
CA ASP A 12 -3.71 16.55 -3.48
C ASP A 12 -4.67 16.30 -3.97
N ASP A 13 -4.99 15.77 -4.02
CA ASP A 13 -5.92 15.44 -4.61
C ASP A 13 -6.97 15.29 -3.97
N PRO A 14 -7.61 15.68 -4.29
CA PRO A 14 -8.64 15.78 -3.68
C PRO A 14 -9.53 14.76 -3.75
N THR A 15 -9.38 14.04 -4.21
CA THR A 15 -10.27 13.20 -4.26
C THR A 15 -10.52 12.71 -3.07
N THR A 16 -11.28 12.67 -2.56
CA THR A 16 -11.67 12.21 -1.52
C THR A 16 -11.57 10.87 -1.25
N ASP A 17 -10.69 10.26 -1.54
CA ASP A 17 -10.59 8.94 -1.30
C ASP A 17 -10.04 8.66 0.03
N ASN A 18 -9.98 7.42 0.40
CA ASN A 18 -9.50 7.02 1.67
C ASN A 18 -8.04 7.22 1.86
N THR A 19 -7.32 7.56 0.83
CA THR A 19 -5.89 7.76 0.95
C THR A 19 -5.56 9.01 1.73
N ASN A 20 -6.57 9.81 2.08
CA ASN A 20 -6.33 10.97 2.94
C ASN A 20 -6.45 10.63 4.41
N GLY A 21 -6.82 9.41 4.74
CA GLY A 21 -6.96 9.01 6.13
C GLY A 21 -5.61 8.69 6.76
N PRO A 22 -5.58 8.38 8.03
CA PRO A 22 -4.33 8.03 8.70
C PRO A 22 -3.83 6.66 8.27
N ALA A 23 -2.56 6.42 8.46
CA ALA A 23 -1.99 5.11 8.21
C ALA A 23 -2.51 4.14 9.27
N LEU A 24 -2.88 2.95 8.83
CA LEU A 24 -3.43 1.94 9.72
C LEU A 24 -2.36 1.02 10.29
N PHE A 25 -1.19 0.99 9.69
CA PHE A 25 -0.08 0.16 10.14
C PHE A 25 1.22 0.69 9.56
N ASP A 26 2.35 0.22 10.08
CA ASP A 26 3.65 0.64 9.59
C ASP A 26 4.09 -0.23 8.42
N LEU A 27 4.79 0.35 7.48
CA LEU A 27 5.25 -0.36 6.31
C LEU A 27 6.61 -1.04 6.51
N GLY A 28 7.39 -0.56 7.45
CA GLY A 28 8.75 -1.05 7.63
C GLY A 28 9.61 -0.67 6.44
N ARG A 29 10.58 -1.50 6.12
CA ARG A 29 11.48 -1.25 5.00
C ARG A 29 10.74 -1.50 3.70
N ILE A 30 10.85 -0.59 2.77
CA ILE A 30 10.16 -0.71 1.49
C ILE A 30 11.09 -1.27 0.43
N VAL A 31 10.67 -2.36 -0.22
CA VAL A 31 11.42 -2.98 -1.30
C VAL A 31 10.49 -3.19 -2.48
N ALA A 32 11.05 -3.22 -3.66
CA ALA A 32 10.27 -3.44 -4.87
C ALA A 32 11.09 -4.25 -5.86
N THR A 33 10.44 -5.15 -6.60
CA THR A 33 11.12 -5.92 -7.61
C THR A 33 11.38 -5.05 -8.84
N PRO A 34 12.43 -5.33 -9.59
CA PRO A 34 12.69 -4.57 -10.82
C PRO A 34 11.51 -4.62 -11.80
N GLY A 35 10.84 -5.77 -11.90
CA GLY A 35 9.70 -5.90 -12.80
C GLY A 35 8.54 -5.00 -12.40
N ALA A 36 8.25 -4.94 -11.10
CA ALA A 36 7.17 -4.08 -10.62
C ALA A 36 7.51 -2.62 -10.87
N LEU A 37 8.75 -2.22 -10.60
CA LEU A 37 9.16 -0.83 -10.85
C LEU A 37 9.07 -0.47 -12.31
N ALA A 38 9.50 -1.37 -13.20
CA ALA A 38 9.44 -1.12 -14.64
C ALA A 38 7.99 -0.96 -15.11
N LEU A 39 7.09 -1.81 -14.61
CA LEU A 39 5.69 -1.73 -14.98
C LEU A 39 5.08 -0.41 -14.52
N LEU A 40 5.35 0.00 -13.30
CA LEU A 40 4.81 1.24 -12.77
C LEU A 40 5.35 2.44 -13.55
N GLU A 41 6.63 2.43 -13.86
CA GLU A 41 7.26 3.50 -14.61
C GLU A 41 6.65 3.60 -16.00
N LYS A 42 6.44 2.47 -16.64
CA LYS A 42 5.84 2.42 -17.99
C LYS A 42 4.48 3.10 -18.02
N HIS A 43 3.72 2.99 -16.95
CA HIS A 43 2.38 3.57 -16.90
C HIS A 43 2.31 4.87 -16.10
N GLY A 44 3.45 5.44 -15.76
CA GLY A 44 3.50 6.74 -15.08
C GLY A 44 2.95 6.72 -13.67
N ILE A 45 3.05 5.58 -12.98
CA ILE A 45 2.53 5.44 -11.62
C ILE A 45 3.70 5.42 -10.64
N HIS A 46 3.68 6.34 -9.70
CA HIS A 46 4.71 6.38 -8.67
C HIS A 46 4.42 5.31 -7.63
N PRO A 47 5.43 4.52 -7.23
CA PRO A 47 5.21 3.45 -6.24
C PRO A 47 4.56 3.93 -4.96
N PHE A 48 4.86 5.14 -4.51
CA PHE A 48 4.28 5.65 -3.27
C PHE A 48 2.77 5.82 -3.34
N SER A 49 2.20 5.98 -4.55
CA SER A 49 0.75 6.08 -4.66
C SER A 49 0.10 4.77 -4.25
N LEU A 50 0.72 3.64 -4.56
CA LEU A 50 0.21 2.34 -4.16
C LEU A 50 0.40 2.12 -2.66
N LEU A 51 1.54 2.53 -2.13
CA LEU A 51 1.80 2.38 -0.70
C LEU A 51 0.82 3.21 0.12
N ARG A 52 0.47 4.39 -0.37
CA ARG A 52 -0.48 5.25 0.32
C ARG A 52 -1.86 4.59 0.39
N ARG A 53 -2.30 3.98 -0.70
CA ARG A 53 -3.57 3.26 -0.73
C ARG A 53 -3.52 2.08 0.23
N HIS A 54 -2.46 1.31 0.15
CA HIS A 54 -2.26 0.10 0.94
C HIS A 54 -2.31 0.39 2.44
N VAL A 55 -1.56 1.37 2.89
CA VAL A 55 -1.45 1.67 4.32
C VAL A 55 -2.72 2.28 4.90
N ARG A 56 -3.61 2.75 4.05
CA ARG A 56 -4.87 3.34 4.50
C ARG A 56 -6.08 2.45 4.29
N GLY A 57 -5.86 1.21 3.91
CA GLY A 57 -6.94 0.25 3.82
C GLY A 57 -7.62 0.13 2.47
N ASP A 58 -7.04 0.72 1.43
CA ASP A 58 -7.54 0.54 0.08
C ASP A 58 -6.78 -0.63 -0.53
N TRP A 59 -7.35 -1.82 -0.42
CA TRP A 59 -6.68 -3.06 -0.79
C TRP A 59 -6.69 -3.34 -2.29
N GLY A 60 -7.38 -2.51 -3.05
CA GLY A 60 -7.45 -2.67 -4.50
C GLY A 60 -8.41 -3.76 -4.92
N ASP A 61 -8.00 -4.56 -5.90
CA ASP A 61 -8.83 -5.58 -6.51
C ASP A 61 -8.73 -6.87 -5.69
N MET A 62 -9.54 -6.98 -4.66
CA MET A 62 -9.53 -8.09 -3.72
C MET A 62 -10.94 -8.60 -3.46
N ALA A 63 -11.09 -9.89 -3.26
CA ALA A 63 -12.36 -10.49 -2.90
C ALA A 63 -12.78 -10.05 -1.50
N PRO A 64 -14.08 -10.04 -1.20
CA PRO A 64 -14.55 -9.62 0.13
C PRO A 64 -13.90 -10.39 1.28
N SER A 65 -13.67 -11.70 1.13
CA SER A 65 -13.04 -12.48 2.20
C SER A 65 -11.62 -12.04 2.44
N ASP A 66 -10.91 -11.66 1.38
CA ASP A 66 -9.53 -11.20 1.51
C ASP A 66 -9.48 -9.81 2.13
N ARG A 67 -10.47 -8.98 1.84
CA ARG A 67 -10.57 -7.66 2.48
C ARG A 67 -10.79 -7.81 3.97
N THR A 68 -11.63 -8.76 4.37
CA THR A 68 -11.87 -9.04 5.78
C THR A 68 -10.60 -9.56 6.44
N ALA A 69 -9.86 -10.43 5.76
CA ALA A 69 -8.61 -10.96 6.29
C ALA A 69 -7.61 -9.83 6.53
N ASN A 70 -7.54 -8.86 5.61
CA ASN A 70 -6.65 -7.71 5.77
C ASN A 70 -7.07 -6.85 6.96
N ALA A 71 -8.37 -6.60 7.12
CA ALA A 71 -8.84 -5.79 8.24
C ALA A 71 -8.47 -6.46 9.57
N ASN A 72 -8.58 -7.78 9.63
CA ASN A 72 -8.18 -8.51 10.82
C ASN A 72 -6.67 -8.47 11.02
N ALA A 73 -5.91 -8.56 9.94
CA ALA A 73 -4.45 -8.52 10.01
C ALA A 73 -3.95 -7.18 10.54
N VAL A 74 -4.63 -6.10 10.19
CA VAL A 74 -4.28 -4.77 10.72
C VAL A 74 -4.40 -4.78 12.24
N LYS A 75 -5.44 -5.40 12.77
CA LYS A 75 -5.66 -5.44 14.21
C LYS A 75 -4.76 -6.44 14.91
N ASP A 76 -4.61 -7.61 14.31
CA ASP A 76 -3.93 -8.72 14.96
C ASP A 76 -2.44 -8.80 14.65
N GLY A 77 -1.94 -7.96 13.78
CA GLY A 77 -0.53 -8.00 13.43
C GLY A 77 -0.18 -8.99 12.34
N GLY A 78 -1.16 -9.49 11.63
CA GLY A 78 -0.91 -10.44 10.54
C GLY A 78 -0.40 -9.75 9.29
N ARG A 79 -0.11 -10.54 8.26
CA ARG A 79 0.39 -10.06 6.98
C ARG A 79 -0.73 -9.36 6.21
N VAL A 80 -0.43 -8.22 5.61
CA VAL A 80 -1.40 -7.42 4.86
C VAL A 80 -1.06 -7.47 3.38
N PHE A 81 -2.07 -7.69 2.53
CA PHE A 81 -1.87 -7.96 1.12
C PHE A 81 -2.82 -7.12 0.27
N SER A 82 -2.30 -6.32 -0.64
CA SER A 82 -3.12 -5.57 -1.58
C SER A 82 -2.80 -5.99 -3.01
N SER A 83 -3.78 -5.86 -3.91
CA SER A 83 -3.61 -6.19 -5.31
C SER A 83 -4.18 -5.06 -6.14
N TYR A 84 -3.34 -4.36 -6.89
CA TYR A 84 -3.77 -3.22 -7.69
C TYR A 84 -3.65 -3.52 -9.17
N LEU A 85 -4.64 -3.07 -9.93
CA LEU A 85 -4.58 -3.22 -11.38
C LEU A 85 -3.82 -2.04 -11.97
N VAL A 86 -2.84 -2.34 -12.80
CA VAL A 86 -2.08 -1.34 -13.52
C VAL A 86 -2.22 -1.73 -14.98
N ASN A 87 -3.09 -1.03 -15.69
CA ASN A 87 -3.52 -1.41 -17.02
C ASN A 87 -4.17 -2.80 -16.89
N ASN A 88 -3.69 -3.83 -17.50
CA ASN A 88 -4.25 -5.16 -17.37
C ASN A 88 -3.39 -6.08 -16.52
N ASP A 89 -2.37 -5.54 -15.90
CA ASP A 89 -1.47 -6.32 -15.07
C ASP A 89 -1.74 -6.04 -13.60
N LYS A 90 -1.31 -6.95 -12.75
CA LYS A 90 -1.47 -6.76 -11.33
C LYS A 90 -0.15 -6.45 -10.66
N VAL A 91 -0.20 -5.58 -9.67
CA VAL A 91 0.94 -5.30 -8.80
C VAL A 91 0.47 -5.58 -7.39
N TRP A 92 1.20 -6.40 -6.68
CA TRP A 92 0.89 -6.75 -5.29
C TRP A 92 1.74 -5.91 -4.35
N VAL A 93 1.15 -5.57 -3.21
CA VAL A 93 1.87 -4.89 -2.13
C VAL A 93 1.65 -5.71 -0.88
N ILE A 94 2.72 -6.25 -0.31
CA ILE A 94 2.63 -7.17 0.82
C ILE A 94 3.45 -6.65 1.97
N THR A 95 2.81 -6.44 3.13
CA THR A 95 3.51 -6.04 4.35
C THR A 95 3.57 -7.26 5.27
N GLU A 96 4.76 -7.54 5.79
CA GLU A 96 4.95 -8.71 6.64
C GLU A 96 4.22 -8.57 7.97
N ALA A 97 3.96 -9.70 8.60
CA ALA A 97 3.35 -9.72 9.93
C ALA A 97 4.32 -9.11 10.94
N VAL A 98 3.78 -8.67 12.06
CA VAL A 98 4.64 -8.15 13.13
C VAL A 98 5.50 -9.27 13.67
N ASN A 99 6.73 -8.95 14.03
CA ASN A 99 7.67 -9.91 14.58
C ASN A 99 7.57 -9.92 16.10
N GLU A 100 8.48 -10.60 16.78
CA GLU A 100 8.48 -10.69 18.22
C GLU A 100 8.57 -9.34 18.91
N ASP A 101 9.14 -8.37 18.25
CA ASP A 101 9.30 -7.05 18.82
C ASP A 101 8.11 -6.14 18.52
N GLY A 102 7.06 -6.68 17.88
CA GLY A 102 5.89 -5.89 17.51
C GLY A 102 6.10 -5.01 16.29
N VAL A 103 7.10 -5.33 15.47
CA VAL A 103 7.48 -4.50 14.32
C VAL A 103 7.23 -5.23 13.01
N ARG A 104 6.67 -4.53 12.02
CA ARG A 104 6.55 -5.07 10.67
C ARG A 104 7.85 -4.75 9.95
N TYR A 105 8.54 -5.79 9.53
CA TYR A 105 9.88 -5.65 8.98
C TYR A 105 9.94 -4.96 7.64
N SER A 106 9.04 -5.33 6.73
CA SER A 106 9.11 -4.79 5.38
C SER A 106 7.80 -4.83 4.63
N THR A 107 7.74 -4.03 3.58
CA THR A 107 6.66 -4.05 2.61
C THR A 107 7.29 -4.20 1.23
N THR A 108 6.79 -5.15 0.46
CA THR A 108 7.33 -5.46 -0.87
C THR A 108 6.30 -5.14 -1.94
N ILE A 109 6.75 -4.46 -2.99
CA ILE A 109 5.95 -4.21 -4.19
C ILE A 109 6.48 -5.17 -5.25
N LEU A 110 5.61 -6.01 -5.79
CA LEU A 110 6.04 -7.05 -6.71
C LEU A 110 4.92 -7.41 -7.68
N GLN A 111 5.27 -8.12 -8.75
CA GLN A 111 4.27 -8.67 -9.64
C GLN A 111 3.99 -10.10 -9.18
N PRO A 112 2.79 -10.66 -9.50
CA PRO A 112 2.48 -12.04 -9.09
C PRO A 112 3.52 -13.06 -9.52
N GLN A 113 4.11 -12.88 -10.70
CA GLN A 113 5.11 -13.82 -11.19
C GLN A 113 6.44 -13.70 -10.44
N ASP A 114 6.62 -12.66 -9.66
CA ASP A 114 7.84 -12.49 -8.85
C ASP A 114 7.72 -13.23 -7.51
N TYR A 115 6.52 -13.64 -7.20
CA TYR A 115 6.26 -14.28 -5.94
C TYR A 115 6.67 -15.75 -5.99
#